data_e1751925f6e86dfede50bf5b3dc5f483
#
_entry.id   e1751925f6e86dfede50bf5b3dc5f483
#
_cell.length_a   1.000
_cell.length_b   1.000
_cell.length_c   1.000
_cell.angle_alpha   90.00
_cell.angle_beta   90.00
_cell.angle_gamma   90.00
#
_symmetry.space_group_name_H-M   'P 1'
#
loop_
_entity.id
_entity.type
_entity.pdbx_description
1 polymer ?
#
loop_
_entity_poly.entity_id
_entity_poly.type
_entity_poly.pdbx_seq_one_letter_code
_entity_poly.pdbx_strand_id
1 'polypeptide(L)'
;TVDLIHTFNNIRGKLTFTTDTQCDFFRTEIRELLPGFRMNLENTQNLRFKEYIQLSTMDRANQAFAKILFSDDNLNSDMEVGFKGNPNIGSVVLNRFTQSVQFLDFASDFQGGDKIFIISSIFGGTGASGFPVLLKNLRTLLQKDSQFPNGKEIQDCVIGAISVLPYFGVKPKDESAIDQATFI
;
A
#
# COMPACT_ATOMS: atom_id res chain seq x y z
N THR A 1 -3.77 15.79 -1.57
CA THR A 1 -2.43 15.55 -2.19
C THR A 1 -2.25 16.43 -3.42
N VAL A 2 -3.23 16.49 -4.33
CA VAL A 2 -3.19 17.36 -5.53
C VAL A 2 -3.01 18.82 -5.13
N ASP A 3 -3.75 19.30 -4.15
CA ASP A 3 -3.64 20.68 -3.63
C ASP A 3 -2.25 21.01 -3.09
N LEU A 4 -1.60 20.03 -2.43
CA LEU A 4 -0.24 20.19 -1.93
C LEU A 4 0.79 20.31 -3.06
N ILE A 5 0.66 19.47 -4.09
CA ILE A 5 1.53 19.53 -5.28
C ILE A 5 1.34 20.86 -6.01
N HIS A 6 0.09 21.28 -6.18
CA HIS A 6 -0.23 22.56 -6.79
C HIS A 6 0.35 23.74 -6.00
N THR A 7 0.17 23.73 -4.67
CA THR A 7 0.74 24.76 -3.79
C THR A 7 2.26 24.78 -3.85
N PHE A 8 2.91 23.61 -3.80
CA PHE A 8 4.36 23.50 -3.93
C PHE A 8 4.87 24.10 -5.25
N ASN A 9 4.24 23.72 -6.36
CA ASN A 9 4.63 24.21 -7.67
C ASN A 9 4.38 25.71 -7.83
N ASN A 10 3.33 26.26 -7.21
CA ASN A 10 3.07 27.70 -7.19
C ASN A 10 4.14 28.45 -6.39
N ILE A 11 4.60 27.93 -5.27
CA ILE A 11 5.71 28.52 -4.50
C ILE A 11 6.99 28.44 -5.32
N ARG A 12 7.31 27.28 -5.87
CA ARG A 12 8.49 27.03 -6.70
C ARG A 12 8.55 27.99 -7.89
N GLY A 13 7.44 28.22 -8.58
CA GLY A 13 7.35 29.12 -9.74
C GLY A 13 7.61 30.59 -9.41
N LYS A 14 7.51 30.98 -8.12
CA LYS A 14 7.81 32.35 -7.65
C LYS A 14 9.25 32.52 -7.19
N LEU A 15 10.02 31.44 -7.07
CA LEU A 15 11.39 31.46 -6.60
C LEU A 15 12.35 31.56 -7.79
N THR A 16 13.32 32.45 -7.68
CA THR A 16 14.42 32.54 -8.63
C THR A 16 15.56 31.66 -8.12
N PHE A 17 15.83 30.56 -8.82
CA PHE A 17 16.94 29.67 -8.48
C PHE A 17 18.22 30.17 -9.14
N THR A 18 19.06 30.83 -8.36
CA THR A 18 20.44 31.15 -8.73
C THR A 18 21.39 30.09 -8.20
N THR A 19 22.65 30.08 -8.65
CA THR A 19 23.69 29.17 -8.17
C THR A 19 23.92 29.26 -6.66
N ASP A 20 23.61 30.39 -6.06
CA ASP A 20 23.79 30.63 -4.61
C ASP A 20 22.54 30.34 -3.78
N THR A 21 21.45 29.88 -4.38
CA THR A 21 20.23 29.57 -3.64
C THR A 21 20.39 28.26 -2.88
N GLN A 22 20.48 28.34 -1.57
CA GLN A 22 20.69 27.19 -0.69
C GLN A 22 19.45 26.32 -0.45
N CYS A 23 18.32 26.62 -1.06
CA CYS A 23 17.07 25.87 -0.85
C CYS A 23 16.91 24.74 -1.86
N ASP A 24 17.55 23.60 -1.57
CA ASP A 24 17.44 22.41 -2.43
C ASP A 24 16.03 21.81 -2.45
N PHE A 25 15.23 22.05 -1.39
CA PHE A 25 13.87 21.54 -1.30
C PHE A 25 12.99 21.96 -2.49
N PHE A 26 13.02 23.24 -2.88
CA PHE A 26 12.22 23.74 -3.99
C PHE A 26 12.86 23.56 -5.37
N ARG A 27 14.10 23.07 -5.45
CA ARG A 27 14.72 22.69 -6.74
C ARG A 27 14.11 21.42 -7.31
N THR A 28 13.57 20.56 -6.46
CA THR A 28 12.93 19.31 -6.90
C THR A 28 11.71 19.61 -7.75
N GLU A 29 11.64 19.03 -8.91
CA GLU A 29 10.45 19.07 -9.75
C GLU A 29 9.49 17.97 -9.32
N ILE A 30 8.25 18.36 -9.00
CA ILE A 30 7.19 17.41 -8.68
C ILE A 30 6.27 17.32 -9.90
N ARG A 31 6.21 16.16 -10.49
CA ARG A 31 5.29 15.83 -11.58
C ARG A 31 4.27 14.82 -11.09
N GLU A 32 3.03 15.04 -11.45
CA GLU A 32 1.99 14.03 -11.27
C GLU A 32 1.99 13.16 -12.52
N LEU A 33 2.22 11.86 -12.33
CA LEU A 33 2.07 10.89 -13.40
C LEU A 33 0.56 10.64 -13.59
N LEU A 34 0.03 11.02 -14.73
CA LEU A 34 -1.36 10.80 -15.11
C LEU A 34 -1.45 9.72 -16.20
N PRO A 35 -2.30 8.72 -16.01
CA PRO A 35 -3.12 8.44 -14.84
C PRO A 35 -2.26 7.91 -13.69
N GLY A 36 -2.44 8.45 -12.47
CA GLY A 36 -1.73 7.94 -11.30
C GLY A 36 -1.97 6.44 -11.10
N PHE A 37 -0.96 5.74 -10.58
CA PHE A 37 -1.09 4.33 -10.22
C PHE A 37 -2.18 4.16 -9.16
N ARG A 38 -3.28 3.53 -9.54
CA ARG A 38 -4.36 3.15 -8.62
C ARG A 38 -4.62 1.67 -8.80
N MET A 39 -4.22 0.89 -7.81
CA MET A 39 -4.61 -0.51 -7.78
C MET A 39 -6.08 -0.61 -7.39
N ASN A 40 -6.91 -0.97 -8.35
CA ASN A 40 -8.28 -1.37 -8.06
C ASN A 40 -8.24 -2.78 -7.46
N LEU A 41 -8.90 -2.95 -6.32
CA LEU A 41 -9.15 -4.27 -5.78
C LEU A 41 -10.26 -4.91 -6.61
N GLU A 42 -9.87 -5.61 -7.66
CA GLU A 42 -10.82 -6.32 -8.52
C GLU A 42 -11.51 -7.44 -7.73
N ASN A 43 -12.78 -7.65 -8.01
CA ASN A 43 -13.60 -8.73 -7.46
C ASN A 43 -13.79 -8.68 -5.93
N THR A 44 -13.75 -7.50 -5.31
CA THR A 44 -14.06 -7.36 -3.87
C THR A 44 -15.48 -6.84 -3.61
N GLN A 45 -16.16 -6.31 -4.63
CA GLN A 45 -17.51 -5.75 -4.49
C GLN A 45 -18.53 -6.84 -4.14
N ASN A 46 -19.32 -6.59 -3.12
CA ASN A 46 -20.37 -7.51 -2.62
C ASN A 46 -19.88 -8.88 -2.15
N LEU A 47 -18.58 -9.05 -1.89
CA LEU A 47 -18.02 -10.27 -1.36
C LEU A 47 -17.65 -10.14 0.10
N ARG A 48 -17.88 -11.22 0.86
CA ARG A 48 -17.30 -11.38 2.19
C ARG A 48 -15.89 -11.97 2.05
N PHE A 49 -15.04 -11.73 3.04
CA PHE A 49 -13.67 -12.23 3.00
C PHE A 49 -13.56 -13.73 2.80
N LYS A 50 -14.42 -14.53 3.45
CA LYS A 50 -14.48 -15.98 3.24
C LYS A 50 -14.77 -16.40 1.78
N GLU A 51 -15.56 -15.61 1.07
CA GLU A 51 -15.89 -15.85 -0.33
C GLU A 51 -14.71 -15.45 -1.23
N TYR A 52 -14.07 -14.32 -0.92
CA TYR A 52 -12.87 -13.85 -1.61
C TYR A 52 -11.73 -14.87 -1.56
N ILE A 53 -11.47 -15.47 -0.40
CA ILE A 53 -10.45 -16.51 -0.23
C ILE A 53 -10.95 -17.90 -0.70
N GLN A 54 -12.19 -18.00 -1.14
CA GLN A 54 -12.81 -19.26 -1.59
C GLN A 54 -12.78 -20.35 -0.50
N LEU A 55 -13.05 -19.98 0.75
CA LEU A 55 -12.93 -20.86 1.91
C LEU A 55 -13.66 -22.20 1.73
N SER A 56 -14.85 -22.21 1.12
CA SER A 56 -15.68 -23.41 0.93
C SER A 56 -15.08 -24.43 -0.06
N THR A 57 -14.20 -24.00 -0.94
CA THR A 57 -13.57 -24.86 -1.96
C THR A 57 -12.18 -25.35 -1.57
N MET A 58 -11.63 -24.82 -0.46
CA MET A 58 -10.35 -25.28 0.07
C MET A 58 -10.48 -26.72 0.61
N ASP A 59 -9.36 -27.45 0.62
CA ASP A 59 -9.29 -28.69 1.35
C ASP A 59 -9.47 -28.51 2.87
N ARG A 60 -9.75 -29.58 3.59
CA ARG A 60 -10.07 -29.53 5.03
C ARG A 60 -8.95 -28.94 5.89
N ALA A 61 -7.69 -29.18 5.53
CA ALA A 61 -6.55 -28.67 6.29
C ALA A 61 -6.44 -27.14 6.14
N ASN A 62 -6.56 -26.64 4.91
CA ASN A 62 -6.54 -25.20 4.62
C ASN A 62 -7.76 -24.48 5.19
N GLN A 63 -8.95 -25.10 5.17
CA GLN A 63 -10.14 -24.56 5.85
C GLN A 63 -9.91 -24.42 7.37
N ALA A 64 -9.37 -25.45 8.00
CA ALA A 64 -9.07 -25.42 9.43
C ALA A 64 -8.02 -24.33 9.75
N PHE A 65 -6.99 -24.24 8.95
CA PHE A 65 -5.95 -23.22 9.09
C PHE A 65 -6.49 -21.79 8.93
N ALA A 66 -7.33 -21.55 7.93
CA ALA A 66 -7.97 -20.25 7.73
C ALA A 66 -8.86 -19.86 8.93
N LYS A 67 -9.58 -20.82 9.54
CA LYS A 67 -10.41 -20.60 10.75
C LYS A 67 -9.59 -20.36 12.01
N ILE A 68 -8.35 -20.79 12.05
CA ILE A 68 -7.41 -20.47 13.14
C ILE A 68 -6.87 -19.04 12.97
N LEU A 69 -6.56 -18.65 11.74
CA LEU A 69 -5.96 -17.33 11.44
C LEU A 69 -6.98 -16.18 11.48
N PHE A 70 -8.24 -16.45 11.17
CA PHE A 70 -9.28 -15.45 11.03
C PHE A 70 -10.49 -15.79 11.89
N SER A 71 -10.91 -14.85 12.73
CA SER A 71 -12.16 -14.99 13.48
C SER A 71 -13.39 -15.10 12.56
N ASP A 72 -14.51 -15.57 13.09
CA ASP A 72 -15.76 -15.61 12.33
C ASP A 72 -16.18 -14.22 11.84
N ASP A 73 -15.94 -13.17 12.63
CA ASP A 73 -16.20 -11.79 12.24
C ASP A 73 -15.31 -11.37 11.07
N ASN A 74 -14.03 -11.74 11.08
CA ASN A 74 -13.12 -11.47 9.96
C ASN A 74 -13.55 -12.21 8.70
N LEU A 75 -13.91 -13.48 8.81
CA LEU A 75 -14.36 -14.29 7.69
C LEU A 75 -15.66 -13.78 7.06
N ASN A 76 -16.53 -13.18 7.88
CA ASN A 76 -17.79 -12.60 7.43
C ASN A 76 -17.71 -11.09 7.13
N SER A 77 -16.53 -10.47 7.26
CA SER A 77 -16.33 -9.06 6.95
C SER A 77 -16.59 -8.78 5.47
N ASP A 78 -17.29 -7.69 5.23
CA ASP A 78 -17.48 -7.13 3.91
C ASP A 78 -16.19 -6.48 3.42
N MET A 79 -15.86 -6.67 2.15
CA MET A 79 -14.61 -6.22 1.52
C MET A 79 -14.71 -4.82 0.91
N GLU A 80 -15.88 -4.16 0.96
CA GLU A 80 -16.10 -2.88 0.28
C GLU A 80 -15.37 -1.71 0.94
N VAL A 81 -15.13 -1.77 2.25
CA VAL A 81 -14.58 -0.62 3.00
C VAL A 81 -13.28 -0.99 3.70
N GLY A 82 -12.14 -0.66 3.09
CA GLY A 82 -10.83 -0.54 3.73
C GLY A 82 -10.44 -1.66 4.70
N PHE A 83 -10.92 -2.90 4.47
CA PHE A 83 -10.73 -4.07 5.34
C PHE A 83 -11.27 -3.89 6.76
N LYS A 84 -12.13 -2.90 7.00
CA LYS A 84 -12.72 -2.58 8.32
C LYS A 84 -11.70 -2.54 9.46
N GLY A 85 -10.53 -2.00 9.19
CA GLY A 85 -9.45 -1.92 10.16
C GLY A 85 -8.70 -3.24 10.41
N ASN A 86 -8.94 -4.30 9.64
CA ASN A 86 -8.27 -5.60 9.80
C ASN A 86 -7.02 -5.72 8.89
N PRO A 87 -5.81 -5.54 9.41
CA PRO A 87 -4.59 -5.67 8.62
C PRO A 87 -4.32 -7.10 8.14
N ASN A 88 -4.82 -8.12 8.85
CA ASN A 88 -4.69 -9.51 8.43
C ASN A 88 -5.42 -9.77 7.11
N ILE A 89 -6.66 -9.28 6.99
CA ILE A 89 -7.43 -9.34 5.75
C ILE A 89 -6.71 -8.56 4.65
N GLY A 90 -6.28 -7.33 4.98
CA GLY A 90 -5.55 -6.48 4.05
C GLY A 90 -4.27 -7.13 3.53
N SER A 91 -3.53 -7.85 4.37
CA SER A 91 -2.30 -8.55 3.98
C SER A 91 -2.55 -9.63 2.93
N VAL A 92 -3.64 -10.39 3.06
CA VAL A 92 -4.02 -11.41 2.08
C VAL A 92 -4.40 -10.78 0.76
N VAL A 93 -5.24 -9.77 0.79
CA VAL A 93 -5.75 -9.12 -0.43
C VAL A 93 -4.65 -8.36 -1.16
N LEU A 94 -3.90 -7.53 -0.43
CA LEU A 94 -2.85 -6.70 -1.01
C LEU A 94 -1.62 -7.50 -1.47
N ASN A 95 -1.45 -8.73 -1.04
CA ASN A 95 -0.33 -9.56 -1.52
C ASN A 95 -0.39 -9.86 -3.03
N ARG A 96 -1.54 -9.65 -3.66
CA ARG A 96 -1.73 -9.83 -5.12
C ARG A 96 -1.37 -8.60 -5.95
N PHE A 97 -0.96 -7.47 -5.34
CA PHE A 97 -0.75 -6.23 -6.08
C PHE A 97 0.30 -6.35 -7.19
N THR A 98 1.31 -7.21 -7.02
CA THR A 98 2.35 -7.46 -8.04
C THR A 98 1.83 -8.14 -9.30
N GLN A 99 0.62 -8.70 -9.24
CA GLN A 99 -0.05 -9.35 -10.38
C GLN A 99 -0.97 -8.39 -11.13
N SER A 100 -1.13 -7.16 -10.64
CA SER A 100 -1.99 -6.16 -11.27
C SER A 100 -1.32 -5.57 -12.51
N VAL A 101 -2.14 -5.24 -13.52
CA VAL A 101 -1.67 -4.57 -14.73
C VAL A 101 -0.98 -3.25 -14.37
N GLN A 102 -1.55 -2.51 -13.42
CA GLN A 102 -1.00 -1.24 -12.98
C GLN A 102 0.40 -1.38 -12.36
N PHE A 103 0.68 -2.48 -11.67
CA PHE A 103 2.01 -2.72 -11.14
C PHE A 103 3.00 -3.13 -12.25
N LEU A 104 2.54 -3.87 -13.24
CA LEU A 104 3.34 -4.20 -14.41
C LEU A 104 3.72 -2.95 -15.22
N ASP A 105 2.77 -2.03 -15.41
CA ASP A 105 3.02 -0.74 -16.05
C ASP A 105 4.05 0.07 -15.27
N PHE A 106 3.86 0.19 -13.95
CA PHE A 106 4.84 0.84 -13.06
C PHE A 106 6.24 0.21 -13.18
N ALA A 107 6.30 -1.12 -13.17
CA ALA A 107 7.58 -1.82 -13.25
C ALA A 107 8.26 -1.64 -14.62
N SER A 108 7.47 -1.53 -15.69
CA SER A 108 8.00 -1.30 -17.04
C SER A 108 8.60 0.09 -17.20
N ASP A 109 8.04 1.07 -16.52
CA ASP A 109 8.51 2.47 -16.56
C ASP A 109 9.68 2.74 -15.59
N PHE A 110 9.92 1.85 -14.63
CA PHE A 110 10.94 2.03 -13.60
C PHE A 110 12.35 1.94 -14.20
N GLN A 111 13.22 2.88 -13.85
CA GLN A 111 14.58 2.98 -14.41
C GLN A 111 15.65 2.89 -13.33
N GLY A 112 16.87 2.54 -13.77
CA GLY A 112 18.04 2.55 -12.89
C GLY A 112 18.29 3.96 -12.31
N GLY A 113 18.37 4.04 -10.99
CA GLY A 113 18.51 5.31 -10.25
C GLY A 113 17.20 5.86 -9.67
N ASP A 114 16.05 5.35 -10.09
CA ASP A 114 14.77 5.69 -9.47
C ASP A 114 14.73 5.23 -8.01
N LYS A 115 13.94 5.93 -7.23
CA LYS A 115 13.76 5.69 -5.79
C LYS A 115 12.29 5.57 -5.47
N ILE A 116 11.97 4.73 -4.52
CA ILE A 116 10.59 4.56 -4.04
C ILE A 116 10.48 5.24 -2.68
N PHE A 117 9.40 6.01 -2.48
CA PHE A 117 9.07 6.57 -1.19
C PHE A 117 7.65 6.20 -0.80
N ILE A 118 7.50 5.45 0.29
CA ILE A 118 6.22 4.92 0.75
C ILE A 118 5.68 5.80 1.87
N ILE A 119 4.48 6.32 1.69
CA ILE A 119 3.76 7.06 2.73
C ILE A 119 2.54 6.24 3.12
N SER A 120 2.46 5.84 4.38
CA SER A 120 1.36 5.03 4.90
C SER A 120 0.95 5.46 6.29
N SER A 121 -0.26 5.09 6.69
CA SER A 121 -0.68 5.16 8.09
C SER A 121 -0.70 3.74 8.67
N ILE A 122 -0.17 3.56 9.86
CA ILE A 122 -0.31 2.28 10.58
C ILE A 122 -1.66 2.16 11.28
N PHE A 123 -2.45 3.22 11.27
CA PHE A 123 -3.82 3.19 11.77
C PHE A 123 -4.78 2.74 10.66
N GLY A 124 -5.43 1.61 10.84
CA GLY A 124 -6.37 1.03 9.87
C GLY A 124 -5.84 -0.17 9.11
N GLY A 125 -6.73 -0.86 8.41
CA GLY A 125 -6.42 -2.13 7.74
C GLY A 125 -5.49 -1.98 6.54
N THR A 126 -5.69 -0.95 5.71
CA THR A 126 -4.98 -0.79 4.43
C THR A 126 -3.52 -0.39 4.60
N GLY A 127 -3.25 0.65 5.39
CA GLY A 127 -1.88 1.15 5.57
C GLY A 127 -1.02 0.20 6.39
N ALA A 128 -1.58 -0.35 7.47
CA ALA A 128 -0.88 -1.29 8.35
C ALA A 128 -0.51 -2.60 7.64
N SER A 129 -1.35 -3.08 6.73
CA SER A 129 -1.06 -4.28 5.94
C SER A 129 -0.28 -3.96 4.67
N GLY A 130 -0.60 -2.87 4.00
CA GLY A 130 -0.03 -2.51 2.70
C GLY A 130 1.45 -2.21 2.77
N PHE A 131 1.91 -1.46 3.76
CA PHE A 131 3.31 -1.10 3.88
C PHE A 131 4.25 -2.32 3.94
N PRO A 132 4.09 -3.26 4.90
CA PRO A 132 4.99 -4.40 4.98
C PRO A 132 4.86 -5.36 3.79
N VAL A 133 3.65 -5.55 3.26
CA VAL A 133 3.41 -6.40 2.09
C VAL A 133 4.06 -5.80 0.84
N LEU A 134 3.90 -4.50 0.63
CA LEU A 134 4.52 -3.79 -0.49
C LEU A 134 6.04 -3.87 -0.41
N LEU A 135 6.63 -3.52 0.74
CA LEU A 135 8.07 -3.56 0.96
C LEU A 135 8.64 -4.95 0.72
N LYS A 136 8.03 -5.98 1.31
CA LYS A 136 8.44 -7.37 1.10
C LYS A 136 8.41 -7.75 -0.38
N ASN A 137 7.30 -7.47 -1.05
CA ASN A 137 7.13 -7.87 -2.44
C ASN A 137 8.11 -7.14 -3.37
N LEU A 138 8.37 -5.85 -3.16
CA LEU A 138 9.38 -5.11 -3.91
C LEU A 138 10.78 -5.73 -3.73
N ARG A 139 11.16 -6.09 -2.50
CA ARG A 139 12.48 -6.68 -2.19
C ARG A 139 12.63 -8.14 -2.63
N THR A 140 11.53 -8.85 -2.86
CA THR A 140 11.56 -10.27 -3.26
C THR A 140 11.03 -10.49 -4.68
N LEU A 141 10.97 -9.45 -5.49
CA LEU A 141 10.31 -9.47 -6.79
C LEU A 141 10.88 -10.56 -7.71
N LEU A 142 12.18 -10.61 -7.87
CA LEU A 142 12.87 -11.59 -8.71
C LEU A 142 12.81 -13.03 -8.17
N GLN A 143 12.57 -13.21 -6.88
CA GLN A 143 12.37 -14.56 -6.32
C GLN A 143 11.02 -15.17 -6.74
N LYS A 144 10.06 -14.31 -7.09
CA LYS A 144 8.72 -14.72 -7.52
C LYS A 144 8.63 -14.87 -9.04
N ASP A 145 9.27 -13.98 -9.76
CA ASP A 145 9.30 -13.99 -11.21
C ASP A 145 10.60 -13.39 -11.71
N SER A 146 11.48 -14.24 -12.25
CA SER A 146 12.80 -13.85 -12.77
C SER A 146 12.71 -13.01 -14.06
N GLN A 147 11.58 -12.98 -14.72
CA GLN A 147 11.35 -12.21 -15.95
C GLN A 147 10.59 -10.89 -15.70
N PHE A 148 10.43 -10.51 -14.45
CA PHE A 148 9.68 -9.30 -14.11
C PHE A 148 10.35 -8.06 -14.71
N PRO A 149 9.63 -7.18 -15.42
CA PRO A 149 10.20 -5.99 -16.04
C PRO A 149 10.94 -5.13 -15.03
N ASN A 150 12.19 -4.76 -15.32
CA ASN A 150 13.06 -3.97 -14.45
C ASN A 150 13.08 -4.45 -12.98
N GLY A 151 12.86 -5.76 -12.77
CA GLY A 151 12.70 -6.33 -11.44
C GLY A 151 13.95 -6.16 -10.57
N LYS A 152 15.14 -6.18 -11.17
CA LYS A 152 16.39 -5.95 -10.46
C LYS A 152 16.54 -4.51 -9.99
N GLU A 153 16.25 -3.57 -10.85
CA GLU A 153 16.27 -2.13 -10.57
C GLU A 153 15.32 -1.79 -9.42
N ILE A 154 14.11 -2.36 -9.44
CA ILE A 154 13.12 -2.18 -8.37
C ILE A 154 13.58 -2.84 -7.07
N GLN A 155 14.07 -4.07 -7.13
CA GLN A 155 14.52 -4.82 -5.95
C GLN A 155 15.67 -4.12 -5.24
N ASP A 156 16.61 -3.56 -5.99
CA ASP A 156 17.85 -2.97 -5.48
C ASP A 156 17.73 -1.45 -5.21
N CYS A 157 16.62 -0.80 -5.61
CA CYS A 157 16.45 0.64 -5.45
C CYS A 157 16.45 1.09 -3.99
N VAL A 158 16.75 2.37 -3.78
CA VAL A 158 16.59 3.00 -2.47
C VAL A 158 15.11 3.17 -2.15
N ILE A 159 14.68 2.66 -1.01
CA ILE A 159 13.31 2.82 -0.51
C ILE A 159 13.33 3.63 0.77
N GLY A 160 12.68 4.80 0.75
CA GLY A 160 12.36 5.59 1.94
C GLY A 160 10.91 5.35 2.38
N ALA A 161 10.61 5.58 3.65
CA ALA A 161 9.26 5.45 4.14
C ALA A 161 8.93 6.42 5.28
N ILE A 162 7.67 6.86 5.34
CA ILE A 162 7.07 7.54 6.48
C ILE A 162 5.79 6.80 6.87
N SER A 163 5.70 6.44 8.16
CA SER A 163 4.49 5.87 8.74
C SER A 163 3.84 6.87 9.69
N VAL A 164 2.59 7.22 9.39
CA VAL A 164 1.80 8.11 10.24
C VAL A 164 1.20 7.29 11.37
N LEU A 165 1.50 7.68 12.61
CA LEU A 165 0.96 7.06 13.81
C LEU A 165 -0.46 7.57 14.11
N PRO A 166 -1.29 6.81 14.83
CA PRO A 166 -2.59 7.28 15.27
C PRO A 166 -2.41 8.49 16.21
N TYR A 167 -3.08 9.59 15.92
CA TYR A 167 -3.04 10.85 16.67
C TYR A 167 -4.41 11.30 17.20
N PHE A 168 -5.43 10.50 16.97
CA PHE A 168 -6.83 10.77 17.37
C PHE A 168 -7.41 9.58 18.13
N GLY A 169 -8.39 9.87 19.01
CA GLY A 169 -9.15 8.82 19.69
C GLY A 169 -10.25 8.26 18.79
N VAL A 170 -10.45 6.96 18.82
CA VAL A 170 -11.58 6.28 18.18
C VAL A 170 -12.69 6.11 19.19
N LYS A 171 -13.93 6.36 18.79
CA LYS A 171 -15.07 6.09 19.67
C LYS A 171 -15.21 4.59 19.88
N PRO A 172 -15.62 4.12 21.09
CA PRO A 172 -15.71 2.68 21.38
C PRO A 172 -16.60 1.87 20.42
N LYS A 173 -17.53 2.53 19.71
CA LYS A 173 -18.40 1.89 18.71
C LYS A 173 -17.74 1.69 17.34
N ASP A 174 -16.65 2.39 17.09
CA ASP A 174 -15.91 2.35 15.83
C ASP A 174 -14.59 1.57 15.99
N GLU A 175 -14.49 0.72 17.01
CA GLU A 175 -13.29 -0.07 17.29
C GLU A 175 -12.90 -0.87 16.06
N SER A 176 -11.81 -0.41 15.43
CA SER A 176 -11.07 -1.21 14.48
C SER A 176 -10.33 -2.30 15.26
N ALA A 177 -10.03 -3.44 14.63
CA ALA A 177 -9.25 -4.52 15.26
C ALA A 177 -7.84 -4.07 15.72
N ILE A 178 -7.49 -2.81 15.45
CA ILE A 178 -6.25 -2.17 15.87
C ILE A 178 -6.61 -1.19 16.98
N ASP A 179 -6.51 -1.65 18.20
CA ASP A 179 -6.65 -0.82 19.39
C ASP A 179 -5.39 0.04 19.59
N GLN A 180 -5.56 1.26 20.10
CA GLN A 180 -4.45 2.10 20.52
C GLN A 180 -3.49 1.40 21.51
N ALA A 181 -4.02 0.54 22.36
CA ALA A 181 -3.23 -0.27 23.30
C ALA A 181 -2.25 -1.24 22.61
N THR A 182 -2.45 -1.53 21.34
CA THR A 182 -1.57 -2.45 20.58
C THR A 182 -0.30 -1.74 20.08
N PHE A 183 -0.22 -0.41 20.19
CA PHE A 183 0.89 0.41 19.69
C PHE A 183 1.72 1.12 20.78
N ILE A 184 1.51 0.80 22.06
CA ILE A 184 2.30 1.34 23.16
C ILE A 184 3.38 0.32 23.63
#